data_810fb923c2f8b4a4b0d96f6b916ced1c
#
_entry.id   810fb923c2f8b4a4b0d96f6b916ced1c
#
_cell.length_a   1.000
_cell.length_b   1.000
_cell.length_c   1.000
_cell.angle_alpha   90.00
_cell.angle_beta   90.00
_cell.angle_gamma   90.00
#
_symmetry.space_group_name_H-M   'P 1'
#
loop_
_entity.id
_entity.type
_entity.pdbx_description
1 polymer ?
#
loop_
_entity_poly.entity_id
_entity_poly.type
_entity_poly.pdbx_seq_one_letter_code
_entity_poly.pdbx_strand_id
1 'polypeptide(L)'
;MSNTLIVQLDMERFCEEANIPATYVIEIVEHGIIEPQGHAPDAWRFEDYELLTAKRAAKLHKDLELEWEGVALALDLIEEVQQLRAENQRLKQRLGRFVGTANG
;
A
#
# COMPACT_ATOMS: atom_id res chain seq x y z
N MET A 1 17.53 5.66 23.49
CA MET A 1 16.64 4.50 23.50
C MET A 1 15.50 4.70 22.52
N SER A 2 15.34 3.74 21.63
CA SER A 2 14.29 3.85 20.63
C SER A 2 12.94 3.53 21.25
N ASN A 3 12.01 4.45 21.09
CA ASN A 3 10.63 4.24 21.50
C ASN A 3 9.75 3.82 20.35
N THR A 4 10.37 3.48 19.25
CA THR A 4 9.62 3.05 18.10
C THR A 4 9.12 1.64 18.35
N LEU A 5 7.89 1.55 18.77
CA LEU A 5 7.24 0.27 18.92
C LEU A 5 6.70 -0.12 17.56
N ILE A 6 7.38 -1.09 16.95
CA ILE A 6 6.85 -1.69 15.74
C ILE A 6 5.82 -2.70 16.20
N VAL A 7 4.56 -2.38 15.97
CA VAL A 7 3.49 -3.28 16.35
C VAL A 7 3.34 -4.32 15.25
N GLN A 8 3.67 -5.55 15.59
CA GLN A 8 3.48 -6.67 14.68
C GLN A 8 2.17 -7.34 15.01
N LEU A 9 1.42 -7.64 13.98
CA LEU A 9 0.10 -8.24 14.09
C LEU A 9 0.16 -9.66 13.54
N ASP A 10 -0.47 -10.61 14.25
CA ASP A 10 -0.64 -11.93 13.70
C ASP A 10 -1.83 -11.94 12.73
N MET A 11 -2.08 -13.06 12.09
CA MET A 11 -3.15 -13.18 11.09
C MET A 11 -4.51 -12.77 11.67
N GLU A 12 -4.84 -13.27 12.85
CA GLU A 12 -6.12 -12.99 13.45
C GLU A 12 -6.33 -11.51 13.72
N ARG A 13 -5.32 -10.88 14.32
CA ARG A 13 -5.38 -9.46 14.64
C ARG A 13 -5.41 -8.59 13.39
N PHE A 14 -4.62 -8.98 12.39
CA PHE A 14 -4.58 -8.26 11.13
C PHE A 14 -5.94 -8.29 10.43
N CYS A 15 -6.58 -9.46 10.39
CA CYS A 15 -7.90 -9.60 9.80
C CYS A 15 -8.94 -8.76 10.53
N GLU A 16 -8.87 -8.77 11.86
CA GLU A 16 -9.81 -7.98 12.67
C GLU A 16 -9.64 -6.49 12.39
N GLU A 17 -8.42 -5.99 12.42
CA GLU A 17 -8.18 -4.58 12.25
C GLU A 17 -8.42 -4.09 10.83
N ALA A 18 -8.11 -4.90 9.85
CA ALA A 18 -8.40 -4.57 8.45
C ALA A 18 -9.86 -4.82 8.09
N ASN A 19 -10.57 -5.60 8.91
CA ASN A 19 -11.95 -6.00 8.66
C ASN A 19 -12.10 -6.73 7.33
N ILE A 20 -11.21 -7.69 7.10
CA ILE A 20 -11.24 -8.54 5.92
C ILE A 20 -11.05 -9.99 6.36
N PRO A 21 -11.58 -10.94 5.58
CA PRO A 21 -11.40 -12.35 5.92
C PRO A 21 -9.98 -12.83 5.66
N ALA A 22 -9.58 -13.87 6.37
CA ALA A 22 -8.25 -14.46 6.20
C ALA A 22 -7.99 -14.91 4.77
N THR A 23 -9.01 -15.38 4.07
CA THR A 23 -8.87 -15.79 2.67
C THR A 23 -8.38 -14.64 1.79
N TYR A 24 -8.83 -13.43 2.07
CA TYR A 24 -8.36 -12.24 1.35
C TYR A 24 -6.90 -11.95 1.68
N VAL A 25 -6.54 -12.03 2.96
CA VAL A 25 -5.16 -11.78 3.37
C VAL A 25 -4.21 -12.75 2.68
N ILE A 26 -4.57 -14.02 2.63
CA ILE A 26 -3.76 -15.03 1.96
C ILE A 26 -3.55 -14.69 0.48
N GLU A 27 -4.62 -14.30 -0.21
CA GLU A 27 -4.53 -13.91 -1.61
C GLU A 27 -3.66 -12.68 -1.81
N ILE A 28 -3.82 -11.70 -0.93
CA ILE A 28 -3.03 -10.47 -0.97
C ILE A 28 -1.54 -10.78 -0.84
N VAL A 29 -1.19 -11.69 0.08
CA VAL A 29 0.20 -12.09 0.27
C VAL A 29 0.70 -12.91 -0.92
N GLU A 30 -0.10 -13.84 -1.41
CA GLU A 30 0.29 -14.69 -2.53
C GLU A 30 0.53 -13.90 -3.81
N HIS A 31 -0.17 -12.79 -3.98
CA HIS A 31 0.02 -11.93 -5.15
C HIS A 31 1.07 -10.84 -4.93
N GLY A 32 1.81 -10.92 -3.83
CA GLY A 32 2.92 -10.01 -3.58
C GLY A 32 2.52 -8.59 -3.23
N ILE A 33 1.26 -8.37 -2.88
CA ILE A 33 0.78 -7.03 -2.50
C ILE A 33 1.33 -6.62 -1.15
N ILE A 34 1.44 -7.58 -0.23
CA ILE A 34 2.02 -7.40 1.09
C ILE A 34 3.01 -8.54 1.31
N GLU A 35 4.11 -8.24 1.99
CA GLU A 35 5.12 -9.24 2.35
C GLU A 35 5.27 -9.33 3.87
N PRO A 36 4.52 -10.23 4.52
CA PRO A 36 4.70 -10.44 5.95
C PRO A 36 5.98 -11.20 6.24
N GLN A 37 6.42 -11.16 7.49
CA GLN A 37 7.49 -12.02 7.96
C GLN A 37 6.91 -13.38 8.32
N GLY A 38 7.70 -14.43 8.08
CA GLY A 38 7.26 -15.79 8.37
C GLY A 38 7.07 -16.60 7.10
N HIS A 39 7.05 -17.93 7.24
CA HIS A 39 7.04 -18.84 6.10
C HIS A 39 5.68 -19.46 5.81
N ALA A 40 4.73 -19.31 6.71
CA ALA A 40 3.41 -19.91 6.54
C ALA A 40 2.37 -18.99 7.15
N PRO A 41 1.11 -19.09 6.70
CA PRO A 41 0.06 -18.17 7.18
C PRO A 41 -0.09 -18.12 8.69
N ASP A 42 0.12 -19.23 9.39
CA ASP A 42 0.01 -19.28 10.84
C ASP A 42 1.21 -18.64 11.55
N ALA A 43 2.29 -18.44 10.83
CA ALA A 43 3.50 -17.80 11.36
C ALA A 43 3.69 -16.37 10.86
N TRP A 44 2.82 -15.88 10.00
CA TRP A 44 2.95 -14.55 9.44
C TRP A 44 2.81 -13.47 10.51
N ARG A 45 3.65 -12.45 10.39
CA ARG A 45 3.57 -11.24 11.22
C ARG A 45 3.57 -10.04 10.29
N PHE A 46 2.60 -9.18 10.48
CA PHE A 46 2.36 -8.01 9.64
C PHE A 46 2.72 -6.76 10.40
N GLU A 47 3.20 -5.78 9.69
CA GLU A 47 3.40 -4.45 10.24
C GLU A 47 2.08 -3.69 10.18
N ASP A 48 1.87 -2.78 11.12
CA ASP A 48 0.61 -2.05 11.19
C ASP A 48 0.38 -1.15 9.96
N TYR A 49 1.45 -0.66 9.35
CA TYR A 49 1.30 0.18 8.15
C TYR A 49 0.76 -0.61 6.95
N GLU A 50 0.87 -1.93 6.97
CA GLU A 50 0.35 -2.77 5.91
C GLU A 50 -1.17 -2.88 5.93
N LEU A 51 -1.81 -2.48 7.02
CA LEU A 51 -3.27 -2.45 7.11
C LEU A 51 -3.90 -1.60 6.02
N LEU A 52 -3.31 -0.45 5.75
CA LEU A 52 -3.86 0.43 4.72
C LEU A 52 -3.81 -0.21 3.34
N THR A 53 -2.70 -0.84 3.02
CA THR A 53 -2.56 -1.54 1.74
C THR A 53 -3.57 -2.67 1.62
N ALA A 54 -3.74 -3.45 2.69
CA ALA A 54 -4.70 -4.54 2.70
C ALA A 54 -6.14 -4.05 2.50
N LYS A 55 -6.49 -2.96 3.17
CA LYS A 55 -7.82 -2.38 3.03
C LYS A 55 -8.07 -1.88 1.61
N ARG A 56 -7.08 -1.23 1.00
CA ARG A 56 -7.18 -0.76 -0.37
C ARG A 56 -7.32 -1.92 -1.36
N ALA A 57 -6.54 -2.97 -1.16
CA ALA A 57 -6.61 -4.15 -2.01
C ALA A 57 -7.98 -4.80 -1.93
N ALA A 58 -8.49 -5.00 -0.72
CA ALA A 58 -9.80 -5.59 -0.51
C ALA A 58 -10.91 -4.74 -1.14
N LYS A 59 -10.80 -3.44 -1.02
CA LYS A 59 -11.79 -2.52 -1.60
C LYS A 59 -11.79 -2.59 -3.11
N LEU A 60 -10.63 -2.61 -3.75
CA LEU A 60 -10.54 -2.75 -5.21
C LEU A 60 -11.13 -4.07 -5.67
N HIS A 61 -10.82 -5.14 -4.96
CA HIS A 61 -11.35 -6.45 -5.29
C HIS A 61 -12.87 -6.49 -5.20
N LYS A 62 -13.41 -5.93 -4.13
CA LYS A 62 -14.84 -5.97 -3.86
C LYS A 62 -15.61 -4.99 -4.74
N ASP A 63 -15.17 -3.74 -4.80
CA ASP A 63 -15.93 -2.67 -5.46
C ASP A 63 -15.85 -2.74 -6.98
N LEU A 64 -14.68 -3.14 -7.50
CA LEU A 64 -14.46 -3.21 -8.94
C LEU A 64 -14.48 -4.63 -9.48
N GLU A 65 -14.70 -5.60 -8.61
CA GLU A 65 -14.74 -7.02 -8.98
C GLU A 65 -13.48 -7.46 -9.74
N LEU A 66 -12.33 -6.91 -9.33
CA LEU A 66 -11.06 -7.27 -9.93
C LEU A 66 -10.53 -8.57 -9.36
N GLU A 67 -9.98 -9.42 -10.23
CA GLU A 67 -9.19 -10.55 -9.79
C GLU A 67 -7.96 -10.04 -9.04
N TRP A 68 -7.37 -10.87 -8.19
CA TRP A 68 -6.24 -10.43 -7.36
C TRP A 68 -5.04 -9.98 -8.19
N GLU A 69 -4.81 -10.60 -9.36
CA GLU A 69 -3.76 -10.13 -10.28
C GLU A 69 -4.03 -8.69 -10.72
N GLY A 70 -5.29 -8.40 -11.00
CA GLY A 70 -5.70 -7.06 -11.39
C GLY A 70 -5.56 -6.06 -10.26
N VAL A 71 -5.86 -6.51 -9.03
CA VAL A 71 -5.69 -5.67 -7.83
C VAL A 71 -4.22 -5.29 -7.66
N ALA A 72 -3.32 -6.27 -7.77
CA ALA A 72 -1.89 -6.03 -7.64
C ALA A 72 -1.42 -5.03 -8.68
N LEU A 73 -1.82 -5.21 -9.93
CA LEU A 73 -1.47 -4.29 -11.01
C LEU A 73 -2.03 -2.90 -10.76
N ALA A 74 -3.29 -2.81 -10.33
CA ALA A 74 -3.93 -1.51 -10.05
C ALA A 74 -3.18 -0.74 -8.96
N LEU A 75 -2.77 -1.43 -7.90
CA LEU A 75 -2.04 -0.80 -6.82
C LEU A 75 -0.68 -0.29 -7.28
N ASP A 76 0.01 -1.07 -8.10
CA ASP A 76 1.30 -0.65 -8.68
C ASP A 76 1.13 0.59 -9.55
N LEU A 77 0.09 0.60 -10.38
CA LEU A 77 -0.18 1.75 -11.24
C LEU A 77 -0.58 2.99 -10.46
N ILE A 78 -1.35 2.83 -9.39
CA ILE A 78 -1.72 3.93 -8.52
C ILE A 78 -0.47 4.53 -7.87
N GLU A 79 0.42 3.68 -7.40
CA GLU A 79 1.66 4.14 -6.79
C GLU A 79 2.51 4.89 -7.80
N GLU A 80 2.63 4.36 -9.02
CA GLU A 80 3.39 5.00 -10.09
C GLU A 80 2.79 6.36 -10.46
N VAL A 81 1.47 6.44 -10.55
CA VAL A 81 0.79 7.70 -10.84
C VAL A 81 1.07 8.72 -9.74
N GLN A 82 1.03 8.29 -8.47
CA GLN A 82 1.32 9.19 -7.35
C GLN A 82 2.74 9.71 -7.40
N GLN A 83 3.69 8.85 -7.73
CA GLN A 83 5.09 9.25 -7.86
C GLN A 83 5.27 10.24 -9.01
N LEU A 84 4.66 9.97 -10.14
CA LEU A 84 4.74 10.85 -11.30
C LEU A 84 4.11 12.22 -11.03
N ARG A 85 2.99 12.23 -10.31
CA ARG A 85 2.34 13.49 -9.93
C ARG A 85 3.22 14.30 -8.99
N ALA A 86 3.89 13.64 -8.06
CA ALA A 86 4.81 14.32 -7.14
C ALA A 86 6.00 14.91 -7.89
N GLU A 87 6.58 14.14 -8.83
CA GLU A 87 7.66 14.64 -9.67
C GLU A 87 7.21 15.82 -10.52
N ASN A 88 6.05 15.70 -11.13
CA ASN A 88 5.49 16.74 -11.96
C ASN A 88 5.28 18.03 -11.16
N GLN A 89 4.78 17.89 -9.94
CA GLN A 89 4.58 19.02 -9.04
C GLN A 89 5.91 19.71 -8.72
N ARG A 90 6.94 18.93 -8.42
CA ARG A 90 8.26 19.49 -8.13
C ARG A 90 8.83 20.21 -9.34
N LEU A 91 8.68 19.62 -10.53
CA LEU A 91 9.15 20.24 -11.76
C LEU A 91 8.41 21.55 -12.05
N LYS A 92 7.10 21.55 -11.83
CA LYS A 92 6.31 22.78 -12.00
C LYS A 92 6.75 23.86 -11.04
N GLN A 93 7.04 23.51 -9.81
CA GLN A 93 7.51 24.47 -8.81
C GLN A 93 8.87 25.05 -9.20
N ARG A 94 9.76 24.20 -9.68
CA ARG A 94 11.08 24.65 -10.16
C ARG A 94 10.94 25.57 -11.36
N LEU A 95 10.12 25.19 -12.32
CA LEU A 95 9.87 25.99 -13.51
C LEU A 95 9.20 27.30 -13.15
N GLY A 96 8.24 27.28 -12.24
CA GLY A 96 7.58 28.48 -11.78
C GLY A 96 8.52 29.47 -11.13
N ARG A 97 9.45 28.96 -10.31
CA ARG A 97 10.46 29.81 -9.69
C ARG A 97 11.38 30.43 -10.74
N PHE A 98 11.77 29.63 -11.71
CA PHE A 98 12.63 30.11 -12.79
C PHE A 98 11.94 31.19 -13.61
N VAL A 99 10.71 30.95 -14.02
CA VAL A 99 9.91 31.91 -14.77
C VAL A 99 9.64 33.15 -13.94
N GLY A 100 9.32 32.99 -12.65
CA GLY A 100 9.10 34.09 -11.76
C GLY A 100 10.35 34.98 -11.63
N THR A 101 11.52 34.35 -11.53
CA THR A 101 12.79 35.07 -11.48
C THR A 101 13.05 35.83 -12.80
N ALA A 102 12.76 35.20 -13.92
CA ALA A 102 12.95 35.82 -15.23
C ALA A 102 12.02 36.99 -15.46
N ASN A 103 10.82 36.93 -14.87
CA ASN A 103 9.81 37.97 -15.06
C ASN A 103 9.87 39.05 -13.99
N GLY A 104 10.60 38.77 -12.94
CA GLY A 104 10.70 39.69 -11.84
C GLY A 104 11.94 40.55 -11.89
#